data_981c3c095220dd30c793bfaa71f08f30
#
_entry.id   981c3c095220dd30c793bfaa71f08f30
#
_cell.length_a   1.000
_cell.length_b   1.000
_cell.length_c   1.000
_cell.angle_alpha   90.00
_cell.angle_beta   90.00
_cell.angle_gamma   90.00
#
_symmetry.space_group_name_H-M   'P 1'
#
loop_
_entity.id
_entity.type
_entity.pdbx_description
1 polymer ?
#
loop_
_entity_poly.entity_id
_entity_poly.type
_entity_poly.pdbx_seq_one_letter_code
_entity_poly.pdbx_strand_id
1 'polypeptide(L)'
;MLLSVFTLARAQAVMSGQERQVTTAAELTAAAGDPSTGDIVVAANLSGLPTLRLSAGKALRGASVGVTLRFAAGQDGVQLSSDDQVENLELQTDVDRRAVFNDTQVAHLGRLVLRNVRTIGVIQLLARDKVRSGHVEAEDVDVMAGDARGYDERPKGYGVEVIPGAFVLWNQQVDRSTTITADLVGLSAGRAGAPVRGSGIFISGGGDTGGRLLVRRLETGAVYSDGGIARGAPDRISGGVFVVSGAFADSVRNLGPVTTYGPNDMVLDNWGAVGHWTANDKITSYGPSGIGFVNFGTVDVLHVKAAIETFGEGSRGFNVYTGTVHTAGFERIVTHAVGAVGVQISQPVGEITVRRGIETYGGTGDSLVKGVVVKLPAVALSIKPGGTARKIAIAGGLITHGAGVNPLELHGQVDSLQITEGAAAAGGGFDGI
;
A
#
# COMPACT_ATOMS: atom_id res chain seq x y z
N MET A 1 6.63 40.95 21.02
CA MET A 1 6.33 40.17 19.83
C MET A 1 7.65 39.62 19.32
N LEU A 2 8.13 38.54 19.91
CA LEU A 2 9.37 37.84 19.53
C LEU A 2 8.98 36.53 18.84
N LEU A 3 9.23 36.41 17.54
CA LEU A 3 9.18 35.14 16.82
C LEU A 3 10.40 34.31 17.22
N SER A 4 10.20 33.22 17.95
CA SER A 4 11.23 32.21 18.16
C SER A 4 11.18 31.23 16.97
N VAL A 5 12.19 31.32 16.12
CA VAL A 5 12.48 30.34 15.06
C VAL A 5 13.02 29.08 15.74
N PHE A 6 12.21 28.04 15.83
CA PHE A 6 12.68 26.70 16.22
C PHE A 6 13.40 26.06 15.03
N THR A 7 14.71 26.18 15.00
CA THR A 7 15.58 25.39 14.14
C THR A 7 15.62 23.97 14.74
N LEU A 8 14.93 23.00 14.13
CA LEU A 8 15.11 21.58 14.47
C LEU A 8 16.53 21.18 14.05
N ALA A 9 17.45 21.14 15.00
CA ALA A 9 18.73 20.47 14.82
C ALA A 9 18.46 18.96 14.65
N ARG A 10 18.66 18.42 13.43
CA ARG A 10 18.74 16.99 13.21
C ARG A 10 19.92 16.46 14.01
N ALA A 11 19.67 15.67 15.05
CA ALA A 11 20.71 14.90 15.72
C ALA A 11 21.21 13.84 14.72
N GLN A 12 22.34 14.09 14.08
CA GLN A 12 23.08 13.03 13.40
C GLN A 12 23.61 12.08 14.47
N ALA A 13 23.18 10.81 14.42
CA ALA A 13 23.80 9.77 15.19
C ALA A 13 25.29 9.73 14.83
N VAL A 14 26.16 9.92 15.82
CA VAL A 14 27.60 9.84 15.65
C VAL A 14 27.92 8.37 15.35
N MET A 15 28.20 8.05 14.10
CA MET A 15 28.67 6.72 13.66
C MET A 15 30.07 6.50 14.24
N SER A 16 30.22 5.50 15.07
CA SER A 16 31.49 5.18 15.78
C SER A 16 32.33 4.20 14.97
N GLY A 17 32.81 4.58 13.80
CA GLY A 17 33.67 3.73 12.96
C GLY A 17 34.42 4.55 11.90
N GLN A 18 35.47 3.97 11.32
CA GLN A 18 36.19 4.62 10.24
C GLN A 18 35.40 4.57 8.93
N GLU A 19 35.46 5.66 8.15
CA GLU A 19 35.01 5.66 6.77
C GLU A 19 35.94 4.82 5.90
N ARG A 20 35.39 3.95 5.07
CA ARG A 20 36.11 3.13 4.13
C ARG A 20 35.53 3.24 2.73
N GLN A 21 36.32 3.80 1.81
CA GLN A 21 35.97 3.79 0.39
C GLN A 21 36.33 2.43 -0.21
N VAL A 22 35.42 1.89 -1.03
CA VAL A 22 35.54 0.58 -1.70
C VAL A 22 35.25 0.72 -3.19
N THR A 23 36.00 -0.02 -4.01
CA THR A 23 35.90 -0.03 -5.47
C THR A 23 35.76 -1.42 -6.05
N THR A 24 35.88 -2.46 -5.22
CA THR A 24 35.77 -3.87 -5.63
C THR A 24 34.78 -4.65 -4.76
N ALA A 25 34.26 -5.75 -5.30
CA ALA A 25 33.37 -6.65 -4.58
C ALA A 25 34.01 -7.25 -3.32
N ALA A 26 35.31 -7.59 -3.41
CA ALA A 26 36.05 -8.15 -2.28
C ALA A 26 36.21 -7.14 -1.14
N GLU A 27 36.56 -5.87 -1.46
CA GLU A 27 36.66 -4.79 -0.47
C GLU A 27 35.31 -4.52 0.20
N LEU A 28 34.22 -4.46 -0.58
CA LEU A 28 32.87 -4.24 -0.05
C LEU A 28 32.46 -5.38 0.90
N THR A 29 32.68 -6.64 0.48
CA THR A 29 32.30 -7.80 1.29
C THR A 29 33.10 -7.83 2.61
N ALA A 30 34.38 -7.52 2.57
CA ALA A 30 35.20 -7.42 3.76
C ALA A 30 34.75 -6.28 4.70
N ALA A 31 34.47 -5.08 4.14
CA ALA A 31 34.01 -3.93 4.91
C ALA A 31 32.62 -4.15 5.56
N ALA A 32 31.73 -4.83 4.87
CA ALA A 32 30.38 -5.12 5.38
C ALA A 32 30.41 -5.94 6.68
N GLY A 33 31.31 -6.91 6.78
CA GLY A 33 31.48 -7.77 7.96
C GLY A 33 32.46 -7.25 9.02
N ASP A 34 33.25 -6.21 8.72
CA ASP A 34 34.27 -5.68 9.63
C ASP A 34 33.67 -4.73 10.67
N PRO A 35 33.62 -5.08 11.97
CA PRO A 35 33.01 -4.23 12.98
C PRO A 35 33.74 -2.89 13.22
N SER A 36 34.99 -2.74 12.76
CA SER A 36 35.72 -1.48 12.87
C SER A 36 35.39 -0.45 11.81
N THR A 37 34.75 -0.88 10.70
CA THR A 37 34.26 -0.01 9.63
C THR A 37 32.86 0.51 10.00
N GLY A 38 32.65 1.81 10.08
CA GLY A 38 31.33 2.42 10.32
C GLY A 38 30.63 2.84 9.03
N ASP A 39 31.33 3.59 8.20
CA ASP A 39 30.80 4.16 6.96
C ASP A 39 31.52 3.53 5.74
N ILE A 40 30.73 2.90 4.86
CA ILE A 40 31.22 2.24 3.64
C ILE A 40 30.78 3.07 2.44
N VAL A 41 31.72 3.68 1.75
CA VAL A 41 31.48 4.49 0.56
C VAL A 41 31.82 3.69 -0.69
N VAL A 42 30.82 3.31 -1.46
CA VAL A 42 31.01 2.58 -2.72
C VAL A 42 31.25 3.56 -3.84
N ALA A 43 32.48 3.54 -4.41
CA ALA A 43 32.90 4.50 -5.43
C ALA A 43 32.83 3.96 -6.87
N ALA A 44 32.38 2.73 -7.08
CA ALA A 44 32.22 2.12 -8.40
C ALA A 44 30.99 1.21 -8.46
N ASN A 45 30.48 0.97 -9.67
CA ASN A 45 29.47 -0.08 -9.88
C ASN A 45 30.12 -1.46 -9.67
N LEU A 46 29.50 -2.29 -8.85
CA LEU A 46 30.00 -3.62 -8.52
C LEU A 46 29.01 -4.71 -8.97
N SER A 47 29.55 -5.86 -9.37
CA SER A 47 28.74 -6.99 -9.84
C SER A 47 29.23 -8.32 -9.30
N GLY A 48 28.37 -9.36 -9.35
CA GLY A 48 28.66 -10.70 -8.85
C GLY A 48 28.77 -10.76 -7.33
N LEU A 49 28.12 -9.85 -6.63
CA LEU A 49 28.15 -9.76 -5.17
C LEU A 49 27.43 -10.95 -4.52
N PRO A 50 27.98 -11.53 -3.44
CA PRO A 50 27.19 -12.36 -2.56
C PRO A 50 26.20 -11.51 -1.74
N THR A 51 25.27 -12.14 -1.04
CA THR A 51 24.47 -11.44 -0.03
C THR A 51 25.37 -10.71 0.97
N LEU A 52 25.21 -9.41 1.08
CA LEU A 52 25.95 -8.56 2.02
C LEU A 52 25.24 -8.55 3.38
N ARG A 53 25.93 -8.93 4.44
CA ARG A 53 25.42 -8.83 5.81
C ARG A 53 26.15 -7.70 6.52
N LEU A 54 25.39 -6.65 6.85
CA LEU A 54 25.96 -5.54 7.61
C LEU A 54 26.02 -5.92 9.09
N SER A 55 27.13 -5.63 9.75
CA SER A 55 27.17 -5.62 11.21
C SER A 55 26.56 -4.31 11.73
N ALA A 56 26.00 -4.34 12.94
CA ALA A 56 25.25 -3.23 13.50
C ALA A 56 25.98 -1.88 13.44
N GLY A 57 25.24 -0.82 13.18
CA GLY A 57 25.74 0.56 13.18
C GLY A 57 26.47 0.96 11.90
N LYS A 58 26.19 0.34 10.76
CA LYS A 58 26.86 0.67 9.48
C LYS A 58 26.01 1.59 8.60
N ALA A 59 26.71 2.50 7.90
CA ALA A 59 26.18 3.18 6.74
C ALA A 59 26.82 2.60 5.47
N LEU A 60 26.01 2.09 4.56
CA LEU A 60 26.40 1.69 3.21
C LEU A 60 25.87 2.71 2.22
N ARG A 61 26.75 3.47 1.57
CA ARG A 61 26.32 4.54 0.67
C ARG A 61 27.09 4.56 -0.64
N GLY A 62 26.41 4.97 -1.72
CA GLY A 62 27.07 5.31 -2.97
C GLY A 62 27.83 6.63 -2.86
N ALA A 63 29.02 6.71 -3.42
CA ALA A 63 29.80 7.96 -3.52
C ALA A 63 29.05 9.01 -4.35
N SER A 64 28.15 8.58 -5.23
CA SER A 64 27.21 9.41 -5.99
C SER A 64 25.90 8.66 -6.19
N VAL A 65 24.85 9.40 -6.55
CA VAL A 65 23.56 8.81 -6.94
C VAL A 65 23.73 7.90 -8.16
N GLY A 66 23.11 6.70 -8.14
CA GLY A 66 23.14 5.75 -9.26
C GLY A 66 24.30 4.75 -9.23
N VAL A 67 25.13 4.75 -8.18
CA VAL A 67 26.06 3.64 -7.96
C VAL A 67 25.27 2.35 -7.80
N THR A 68 25.59 1.34 -8.63
CA THR A 68 24.84 0.09 -8.72
C THR A 68 25.60 -1.07 -8.07
N LEU A 69 24.91 -1.80 -7.19
CA LEU A 69 25.36 -3.07 -6.64
C LEU A 69 24.52 -4.19 -7.23
N ARG A 70 25.13 -5.03 -8.09
CA ARG A 70 24.46 -6.20 -8.68
C ARG A 70 24.90 -7.47 -7.97
N PHE A 71 23.94 -8.16 -7.41
CA PHE A 71 24.15 -9.43 -6.72
C PHE A 71 24.19 -10.59 -7.72
N ALA A 72 24.90 -11.66 -7.36
CA ALA A 72 24.96 -12.87 -8.17
C ALA A 72 23.55 -13.54 -8.21
N ALA A 73 23.28 -14.30 -9.27
CA ALA A 73 22.03 -15.02 -9.44
C ALA A 73 21.70 -15.88 -8.20
N GLY A 74 20.45 -15.82 -7.76
CA GLY A 74 19.95 -16.55 -6.60
C GLY A 74 20.35 -15.95 -5.24
N GLN A 75 21.16 -14.89 -5.21
CA GLN A 75 21.52 -14.20 -3.96
C GLN A 75 20.49 -13.15 -3.59
N ASP A 76 20.24 -13.00 -2.29
CA ASP A 76 19.62 -11.80 -1.73
C ASP A 76 20.63 -10.63 -1.76
N GLY A 77 20.15 -9.42 -1.56
CA GLY A 77 20.93 -8.20 -1.54
C GLY A 77 21.57 -7.90 -0.18
N VAL A 78 21.14 -6.80 0.45
CA VAL A 78 21.69 -6.27 1.69
C VAL A 78 20.85 -6.71 2.88
N GLN A 79 21.46 -7.42 3.82
CA GLN A 79 20.88 -7.71 5.13
C GLN A 79 21.30 -6.64 6.14
N LEU A 80 20.34 -5.93 6.67
CA LEU A 80 20.51 -4.94 7.73
C LEU A 80 20.49 -5.63 9.10
N SER A 81 21.29 -5.14 10.04
CA SER A 81 21.25 -5.53 11.45
C SER A 81 20.53 -4.46 12.28
N SER A 82 21.21 -3.84 13.25
CA SER A 82 20.67 -2.76 14.07
C SER A 82 21.36 -1.44 13.74
N ASP A 83 20.59 -0.34 13.68
CA ASP A 83 21.14 1.00 13.43
C ASP A 83 21.84 1.17 12.09
N ASP A 84 21.47 0.38 11.10
CA ASP A 84 22.09 0.40 9.76
C ASP A 84 21.39 1.36 8.80
N GLN A 85 22.16 1.86 7.85
CA GLN A 85 21.71 2.81 6.83
C GLN A 85 22.16 2.35 5.44
N VAL A 86 21.27 2.52 4.44
CA VAL A 86 21.58 2.33 3.02
C VAL A 86 21.16 3.59 2.26
N GLU A 87 22.09 4.21 1.56
CA GLU A 87 21.85 5.51 0.93
C GLU A 87 22.46 5.61 -0.48
N ASN A 88 21.76 6.31 -1.38
CA ASN A 88 22.25 6.68 -2.72
C ASN A 88 22.70 5.48 -3.57
N LEU A 89 22.01 4.35 -3.50
CA LEU A 89 22.37 3.10 -4.17
C LEU A 89 21.23 2.55 -5.04
N GLU A 90 21.63 1.90 -6.12
CA GLU A 90 20.77 0.99 -6.87
C GLU A 90 21.19 -0.46 -6.57
N LEU A 91 20.28 -1.24 -5.99
CA LEU A 91 20.52 -2.64 -5.60
C LEU A 91 19.76 -3.56 -6.56
N GLN A 92 20.47 -4.44 -7.25
CA GLN A 92 19.91 -5.34 -8.25
C GLN A 92 20.12 -6.80 -7.86
N THR A 93 19.03 -7.49 -7.53
CA THR A 93 18.94 -8.95 -7.36
C THR A 93 18.08 -9.55 -8.47
N ASP A 94 17.81 -10.87 -8.43
CA ASP A 94 16.69 -11.43 -9.17
C ASP A 94 15.36 -10.84 -8.60
N VAL A 95 14.36 -10.72 -9.43
CA VAL A 95 13.10 -10.02 -9.07
C VAL A 95 12.36 -10.66 -7.89
N ASP A 96 12.53 -11.96 -7.68
CA ASP A 96 11.94 -12.74 -6.58
C ASP A 96 12.83 -12.80 -5.32
N ARG A 97 13.97 -12.12 -5.33
CA ARG A 97 14.89 -12.04 -4.20
C ARG A 97 14.71 -10.73 -3.44
N ARG A 98 15.21 -10.72 -2.21
CA ARG A 98 15.17 -9.52 -1.36
C ARG A 98 16.36 -8.63 -1.68
N ALA A 99 16.12 -7.47 -2.26
CA ALA A 99 17.19 -6.49 -2.46
C ALA A 99 17.64 -5.87 -1.13
N VAL A 100 16.70 -5.66 -0.20
CA VAL A 100 16.98 -5.23 1.18
C VAL A 100 16.11 -6.04 2.14
N PHE A 101 16.70 -6.52 3.22
CA PHE A 101 15.98 -7.21 4.30
C PHE A 101 16.73 -7.03 5.62
N ASN A 102 16.09 -7.35 6.74
CA ASN A 102 16.76 -7.25 8.04
C ASN A 102 17.05 -8.60 8.66
N ASP A 103 18.04 -8.63 9.56
CA ASP A 103 18.28 -9.74 10.47
C ASP A 103 17.16 -9.80 11.52
N THR A 104 16.49 -10.94 11.62
CA THR A 104 15.43 -11.18 12.60
C THR A 104 15.94 -11.79 13.90
N GLN A 105 17.24 -12.08 14.01
CA GLN A 105 17.87 -12.63 15.21
C GLN A 105 18.38 -11.54 16.18
N VAL A 106 18.32 -10.27 15.81
CA VAL A 106 18.59 -9.14 16.71
C VAL A 106 17.36 -8.83 17.58
N ALA A 107 17.58 -8.42 18.83
CA ALA A 107 16.47 -8.08 19.71
C ALA A 107 15.80 -6.72 19.36
N HIS A 108 16.61 -5.81 18.83
CA HIS A 108 16.19 -4.45 18.48
C HIS A 108 16.75 -4.08 17.12
N LEU A 109 15.91 -3.50 16.26
CA LEU A 109 16.37 -3.00 14.95
C LEU A 109 17.12 -1.65 15.10
N GLY A 110 17.01 -1.01 16.26
CA GLY A 110 17.50 0.37 16.40
C GLY A 110 16.79 1.28 15.40
N ARG A 111 17.56 2.07 14.67
CA ARG A 111 17.07 2.94 13.59
C ARG A 111 17.60 2.44 12.24
N LEU A 112 16.74 1.81 11.44
CA LEU A 112 17.05 1.43 10.07
C LEU A 112 16.70 2.58 9.12
N VAL A 113 17.61 2.95 8.24
CA VAL A 113 17.43 4.06 7.29
C VAL A 113 17.64 3.59 5.86
N LEU A 114 16.67 3.83 5.00
CA LEU A 114 16.78 3.70 3.54
C LEU A 114 16.56 5.09 2.93
N ARG A 115 17.53 5.65 2.23
CA ARG A 115 17.39 6.98 1.61
C ARG A 115 17.92 6.99 0.19
N ASN A 116 17.07 7.46 -0.75
CA ASN A 116 17.40 7.50 -2.17
C ASN A 116 17.93 6.14 -2.66
N VAL A 117 17.12 5.09 -2.45
CA VAL A 117 17.44 3.69 -2.80
C VAL A 117 16.51 3.21 -3.90
N ARG A 118 17.09 2.65 -4.96
CA ARG A 118 16.33 1.97 -6.02
C ARG A 118 16.62 0.49 -5.98
N THR A 119 15.61 -0.35 -6.26
CA THR A 119 15.82 -1.80 -6.24
C THR A 119 15.20 -2.51 -7.46
N ILE A 120 15.89 -3.54 -7.90
CA ILE A 120 15.33 -4.71 -8.55
C ILE A 120 15.40 -5.84 -7.52
N GLY A 121 14.26 -6.44 -7.20
CA GLY A 121 14.06 -7.28 -6.02
C GLY A 121 13.26 -6.56 -4.95
N VAL A 122 12.66 -7.33 -4.05
CA VAL A 122 11.74 -6.81 -3.03
C VAL A 122 12.49 -6.22 -1.82
N ILE A 123 11.86 -5.30 -1.11
CA ILE A 123 12.30 -4.83 0.21
C ILE A 123 11.42 -5.48 1.27
N GLN A 124 12.02 -6.21 2.20
CA GLN A 124 11.29 -6.96 3.21
C GLN A 124 11.86 -6.71 4.62
N LEU A 125 11.19 -5.86 5.39
CA LEU A 125 11.56 -5.52 6.76
C LEU A 125 10.56 -6.15 7.73
N LEU A 126 11.04 -7.11 8.54
CA LEU A 126 10.18 -7.94 9.39
C LEU A 126 10.60 -7.87 10.86
N ALA A 127 9.64 -7.56 11.73
CA ALA A 127 9.81 -7.81 13.15
C ALA A 127 9.22 -9.19 13.50
N ARG A 128 10.07 -10.21 13.48
CA ARG A 128 9.77 -11.58 13.87
C ARG A 128 10.91 -12.18 14.69
N ASP A 129 10.81 -13.40 15.07
CA ASP A 129 11.81 -14.14 15.87
C ASP A 129 12.18 -13.37 17.14
N LYS A 130 13.37 -12.78 17.22
CA LYS A 130 13.86 -12.05 18.38
C LYS A 130 13.54 -10.56 18.39
N VAL A 131 13.15 -9.97 17.24
CA VAL A 131 12.91 -8.52 17.14
C VAL A 131 11.73 -8.09 18.01
N ARG A 132 11.95 -7.11 18.89
CA ARG A 132 10.94 -6.58 19.82
C ARG A 132 10.66 -5.10 19.65
N SER A 133 11.58 -4.35 19.04
CA SER A 133 11.41 -2.93 18.80
C SER A 133 12.29 -2.44 17.67
N GLY A 134 12.02 -1.23 17.17
CA GLY A 134 12.81 -0.56 16.17
C GLY A 134 12.07 0.60 15.54
N HIS A 135 12.83 1.38 14.79
CA HIS A 135 12.32 2.47 13.98
C HIS A 135 12.82 2.34 12.55
N VAL A 136 11.93 2.47 11.58
CA VAL A 136 12.28 2.41 10.16
C VAL A 136 12.02 3.76 9.51
N GLU A 137 13.04 4.33 8.89
CA GLU A 137 12.93 5.50 8.02
C GLU A 137 13.20 5.09 6.58
N ALA A 138 12.26 5.39 5.69
CA ALA A 138 12.44 5.27 4.26
C ALA A 138 12.11 6.61 3.59
N GLU A 139 13.03 7.13 2.82
CA GLU A 139 12.90 8.40 2.09
C GLU A 139 13.37 8.18 0.65
N ASP A 140 12.47 8.46 -0.33
CA ASP A 140 12.74 8.28 -1.75
C ASP A 140 13.23 6.87 -2.12
N VAL A 141 12.41 5.87 -1.80
CA VAL A 141 12.69 4.46 -2.08
C VAL A 141 11.81 3.97 -3.23
N ASP A 142 12.45 3.40 -4.25
CA ASP A 142 11.79 2.98 -5.49
C ASP A 142 12.07 1.50 -5.81
N VAL A 143 11.08 0.64 -5.66
CA VAL A 143 11.15 -0.75 -6.09
C VAL A 143 10.76 -0.82 -7.56
N MET A 144 11.75 -0.71 -8.46
CA MET A 144 11.52 -0.65 -9.91
C MET A 144 10.89 -1.93 -10.47
N ALA A 145 11.30 -3.08 -9.95
CA ALA A 145 10.75 -4.40 -10.27
C ALA A 145 10.91 -5.34 -9.08
N GLY A 146 9.91 -6.18 -8.84
CA GLY A 146 9.93 -7.18 -7.76
C GLY A 146 8.81 -8.19 -7.91
N ASP A 147 9.01 -9.39 -7.40
CA ASP A 147 8.00 -10.46 -7.36
C ASP A 147 7.88 -11.03 -5.94
N ALA A 148 6.85 -10.59 -5.22
CA ALA A 148 6.58 -11.02 -3.86
C ALA A 148 5.68 -12.26 -3.75
N ARG A 149 5.20 -12.82 -4.87
CA ARG A 149 4.22 -13.90 -4.88
C ARG A 149 4.74 -15.23 -4.32
N GLY A 150 6.06 -15.42 -4.36
CA GLY A 150 6.74 -16.64 -3.87
C GLY A 150 6.93 -16.70 -2.36
N TYR A 151 6.63 -15.63 -1.62
CA TYR A 151 6.76 -15.63 -0.16
C TYR A 151 5.56 -16.29 0.49
N ASP A 152 5.80 -17.22 1.43
CA ASP A 152 4.77 -18.04 2.07
C ASP A 152 4.06 -17.32 3.21
N GLU A 153 4.73 -16.38 3.88
CA GLU A 153 4.12 -15.61 4.95
C GLU A 153 3.10 -14.62 4.38
N ARG A 154 1.83 -14.87 4.69
CA ARG A 154 0.70 -14.07 4.23
C ARG A 154 -0.24 -13.78 5.38
N PRO A 155 -0.58 -12.52 5.65
CA PRO A 155 -1.61 -12.24 6.63
C PRO A 155 -2.96 -12.73 6.13
N LYS A 156 -3.76 -13.23 7.07
CA LYS A 156 -5.10 -13.74 6.81
C LYS A 156 -6.12 -12.91 7.56
N GLY A 157 -7.19 -12.60 6.90
CA GLY A 157 -8.32 -11.89 7.48
C GLY A 157 -9.51 -11.89 6.54
N TYR A 158 -10.69 -11.77 7.08
CA TYR A 158 -11.94 -11.63 6.31
C TYR A 158 -12.17 -12.72 5.26
N GLY A 159 -11.59 -13.91 5.47
CA GLY A 159 -11.71 -15.06 4.58
C GLY A 159 -10.72 -15.11 3.42
N VAL A 160 -9.73 -14.24 3.38
CA VAL A 160 -8.73 -14.17 2.33
C VAL A 160 -7.30 -14.15 2.87
N GLU A 161 -6.34 -14.53 2.03
CA GLU A 161 -4.89 -14.34 2.22
C GLU A 161 -4.42 -13.13 1.40
N VAL A 162 -3.57 -12.30 1.99
CA VAL A 162 -2.98 -11.16 1.28
C VAL A 162 -1.61 -11.53 0.75
N ILE A 163 -1.39 -11.34 -0.55
CA ILE A 163 -0.06 -11.46 -1.16
C ILE A 163 0.77 -10.24 -0.71
N PRO A 164 1.96 -10.44 -0.10
CA PRO A 164 2.79 -9.34 0.38
C PRO A 164 3.27 -8.43 -0.75
N GLY A 165 3.87 -7.30 -0.40
CA GLY A 165 4.25 -6.25 -1.31
C GLY A 165 5.69 -6.35 -1.83
N ALA A 166 5.97 -5.54 -2.84
CA ALA A 166 7.32 -5.27 -3.30
C ALA A 166 8.11 -4.47 -2.23
N PHE A 167 7.45 -3.60 -1.49
CA PHE A 167 7.94 -3.03 -0.23
C PHE A 167 7.08 -3.54 0.92
N VAL A 168 7.71 -4.20 1.89
CA VAL A 168 7.05 -4.76 3.08
C VAL A 168 7.68 -4.22 4.34
N LEU A 169 6.85 -3.67 5.24
CA LEU A 169 7.19 -3.47 6.65
C LEU A 169 6.14 -4.15 7.51
N TRP A 170 6.52 -5.21 8.20
CA TRP A 170 5.58 -6.07 8.89
C TRP A 170 6.05 -6.46 10.30
N ASN A 171 5.28 -6.08 11.31
CA ASN A 171 5.47 -6.60 12.66
C ASN A 171 4.67 -7.90 12.84
N GLN A 172 5.32 -9.04 12.70
CA GLN A 172 4.73 -10.39 12.81
C GLN A 172 4.69 -10.92 14.25
N GLN A 173 5.11 -10.14 15.24
CA GLN A 173 5.13 -10.58 16.63
C GLN A 173 3.71 -10.80 17.17
N VAL A 174 3.52 -11.90 17.89
CA VAL A 174 2.26 -12.19 18.57
C VAL A 174 2.10 -11.40 19.87
N ASP A 175 3.21 -10.91 20.44
CA ASP A 175 3.21 -10.09 21.64
C ASP A 175 2.82 -8.65 21.32
N ARG A 176 1.67 -8.23 21.84
CA ARG A 176 1.12 -6.88 21.65
C ARG A 176 2.01 -5.75 22.20
N SER A 177 2.92 -6.05 23.12
CA SER A 177 3.86 -5.07 23.64
C SER A 177 4.95 -4.72 22.62
N THR A 178 5.19 -5.58 21.62
CA THR A 178 6.15 -5.32 20.55
C THR A 178 5.63 -4.19 19.67
N THR A 179 6.42 -3.14 19.55
CA THR A 179 6.07 -1.97 18.73
C THR A 179 7.22 -1.62 17.80
N ILE A 180 6.90 -1.54 16.52
CA ILE A 180 7.76 -0.97 15.48
C ILE A 180 7.17 0.38 15.09
N THR A 181 8.02 1.38 14.95
CA THR A 181 7.62 2.71 14.46
C THR A 181 8.21 2.98 13.09
N ALA A 182 7.58 3.84 12.29
CA ALA A 182 8.11 4.16 10.99
C ALA A 182 7.73 5.57 10.48
N ASP A 183 8.61 6.10 9.63
CA ASP A 183 8.39 7.22 8.72
C ASP A 183 8.74 6.79 7.31
N LEU A 184 7.74 6.73 6.43
CA LEU A 184 7.85 6.19 5.09
C LEU A 184 7.43 7.27 4.09
N VAL A 185 8.36 7.89 3.39
CA VAL A 185 8.11 9.05 2.52
C VAL A 185 8.71 8.82 1.14
N GLY A 186 7.93 9.07 0.09
CA GLY A 186 8.40 8.95 -1.29
C GLY A 186 8.58 7.52 -1.77
N LEU A 187 7.77 6.56 -1.27
CA LEU A 187 7.83 5.16 -1.71
C LEU A 187 7.19 4.99 -3.09
N SER A 188 7.85 4.32 -4.01
CA SER A 188 7.31 3.96 -5.33
C SER A 188 7.51 2.48 -5.64
N ALA A 189 6.64 1.90 -6.46
CA ALA A 189 6.76 0.50 -6.85
C ALA A 189 6.23 0.27 -8.27
N GLY A 190 7.00 -0.46 -9.07
CA GLY A 190 6.65 -0.81 -10.46
C GLY A 190 6.63 0.38 -11.41
N ARG A 191 6.19 0.09 -12.64
CA ARG A 191 6.06 1.08 -13.72
C ARG A 191 4.74 0.85 -14.46
N ALA A 192 4.23 1.87 -15.09
CA ALA A 192 3.13 1.72 -16.05
C ALA A 192 3.53 0.70 -17.12
N GLY A 193 2.74 -0.37 -17.29
CA GLY A 193 3.05 -1.46 -18.22
C GLY A 193 4.09 -2.49 -17.72
N ALA A 194 4.76 -2.25 -16.60
CA ALA A 194 5.68 -3.18 -15.94
C ALA A 194 5.47 -3.16 -14.41
N PRO A 195 4.30 -3.63 -13.94
CA PRO A 195 3.96 -3.61 -12.51
C PRO A 195 4.84 -4.58 -11.72
N VAL A 196 5.04 -4.31 -10.44
CA VAL A 196 5.56 -5.31 -9.52
C VAL A 196 4.56 -6.46 -9.36
N ARG A 197 5.04 -7.65 -9.03
CA ARG A 197 4.22 -8.85 -8.88
C ARG A 197 3.94 -9.12 -7.41
N GLY A 198 2.67 -9.14 -7.05
CA GLY A 198 2.17 -9.09 -5.67
C GLY A 198 1.58 -7.72 -5.35
N SER A 199 1.51 -7.34 -4.08
CA SER A 199 1.13 -5.98 -3.69
C SER A 199 2.26 -4.98 -3.98
N GLY A 200 1.93 -3.69 -4.06
CA GLY A 200 2.92 -2.63 -4.20
C GLY A 200 3.60 -2.32 -2.85
N ILE A 201 2.97 -1.44 -2.07
CA ILE A 201 3.42 -1.02 -0.74
C ILE A 201 2.54 -1.68 0.31
N PHE A 202 3.17 -2.40 1.24
CA PHE A 202 2.49 -3.23 2.22
C PHE A 202 3.02 -2.94 3.63
N ILE A 203 2.15 -2.46 4.52
CA ILE A 203 2.46 -2.25 5.93
C ILE A 203 1.49 -3.03 6.81
N SER A 204 1.99 -3.76 7.82
CA SER A 204 1.19 -4.64 8.66
C SER A 204 1.69 -4.70 10.10
N GLY A 205 0.78 -4.83 11.03
CA GLY A 205 1.08 -5.33 12.38
C GLY A 205 0.83 -6.83 12.48
N GLY A 206 0.83 -7.35 13.70
CA GLY A 206 0.58 -8.76 14.05
C GLY A 206 -0.92 -9.07 14.20
N GLY A 207 -1.78 -8.44 13.41
CA GLY A 207 -3.23 -8.56 13.56
C GLY A 207 -3.77 -7.72 14.72
N ASP A 208 -5.04 -7.92 15.08
CA ASP A 208 -5.72 -7.10 16.09
C ASP A 208 -5.16 -7.28 17.51
N THR A 209 -4.53 -8.40 17.79
CA THR A 209 -4.04 -8.78 19.12
C THR A 209 -2.53 -8.90 19.23
N GLY A 210 -1.82 -8.86 18.12
CA GLY A 210 -0.36 -9.00 18.05
C GLY A 210 0.41 -7.68 18.13
N GLY A 211 1.66 -7.72 17.70
CA GLY A 211 2.57 -6.59 17.69
C GLY A 211 2.06 -5.43 16.83
N ARG A 212 2.33 -4.21 17.24
CA ARG A 212 1.83 -2.99 16.59
C ARG A 212 2.88 -2.39 15.66
N LEU A 213 2.40 -1.88 14.52
CA LEU A 213 3.18 -1.02 13.64
C LEU A 213 2.57 0.39 13.70
N LEU A 214 3.36 1.36 14.16
CA LEU A 214 2.94 2.76 14.26
C LEU A 214 3.67 3.58 13.19
N VAL A 215 2.94 4.08 12.22
CA VAL A 215 3.48 4.82 11.07
C VAL A 215 3.02 6.27 11.17
N ARG A 216 3.95 7.18 11.41
CA ARG A 216 3.63 8.60 11.44
C ARG A 216 3.20 9.11 10.06
N ARG A 217 3.94 8.75 9.01
CA ARG A 217 3.63 9.09 7.62
C ARG A 217 3.91 7.90 6.72
N LEU A 218 2.95 7.59 5.85
CA LEU A 218 3.13 6.77 4.68
C LEU A 218 2.84 7.63 3.44
N GLU A 219 3.87 7.99 2.70
CA GLU A 219 3.73 8.78 1.50
C GLU A 219 4.26 8.00 0.30
N THR A 220 3.44 7.87 -0.75
CA THR A 220 3.83 7.14 -1.96
C THR A 220 3.86 8.07 -3.17
N GLY A 221 4.82 7.85 -4.05
CA GLY A 221 4.79 8.28 -5.45
C GLY A 221 3.87 7.35 -6.27
N ALA A 222 4.28 7.05 -7.49
CA ALA A 222 3.54 6.14 -8.35
C ALA A 222 3.68 4.68 -7.90
N VAL A 223 2.55 3.94 -7.88
CA VAL A 223 2.52 2.51 -7.54
C VAL A 223 1.76 1.75 -8.60
N TYR A 224 2.41 0.73 -9.17
CA TYR A 224 1.85 -0.16 -10.18
C TYR A 224 2.06 -1.60 -9.74
N SER A 225 0.98 -2.34 -9.49
CA SER A 225 1.04 -3.72 -8.99
C SER A 225 0.11 -4.67 -9.74
N ASP A 226 0.46 -5.95 -9.74
CA ASP A 226 -0.34 -7.05 -10.27
C ASP A 226 -0.14 -8.28 -9.38
N GLY A 227 -1.17 -8.67 -8.66
CA GLY A 227 -1.14 -9.85 -7.78
C GLY A 227 -0.86 -11.16 -8.50
N GLY A 228 -1.11 -11.23 -9.80
CA GLY A 228 -0.99 -12.47 -10.57
C GLY A 228 -1.95 -13.55 -10.08
N ILE A 229 -3.05 -13.15 -9.45
CA ILE A 229 -4.07 -14.04 -8.93
C ILE A 229 -4.86 -14.61 -10.09
N ALA A 230 -5.14 -15.92 -10.06
CA ALA A 230 -5.97 -16.53 -11.08
C ALA A 230 -7.41 -15.98 -11.00
N ARG A 231 -8.03 -15.74 -12.16
CA ARG A 231 -9.44 -15.33 -12.19
C ARG A 231 -10.32 -16.38 -11.51
N GLY A 232 -11.18 -15.92 -10.60
CA GLY A 232 -12.08 -16.79 -9.84
C GLY A 232 -11.48 -17.41 -8.59
N ALA A 233 -10.20 -17.13 -8.24
CA ALA A 233 -9.65 -17.50 -6.94
C ALA A 233 -10.37 -16.70 -5.83
N PRO A 234 -11.09 -17.37 -4.90
CA PRO A 234 -11.94 -16.65 -3.95
C PRO A 234 -11.23 -16.18 -2.70
N ASP A 235 -10.04 -16.70 -2.44
CA ASP A 235 -9.35 -16.69 -1.15
C ASP A 235 -8.03 -15.88 -1.15
N ARG A 236 -7.75 -15.15 -2.24
CA ARG A 236 -6.52 -14.36 -2.39
C ARG A 236 -6.81 -12.96 -2.87
N ILE A 237 -6.09 -12.01 -2.28
CA ILE A 237 -6.09 -10.60 -2.70
C ILE A 237 -4.66 -10.06 -2.73
N SER A 238 -4.46 -9.01 -3.48
CA SER A 238 -3.29 -8.13 -3.40
C SER A 238 -3.73 -6.67 -3.49
N GLY A 239 -2.80 -5.72 -3.42
CA GLY A 239 -3.17 -4.32 -3.50
C GLY A 239 -2.06 -3.41 -4.00
N GLY A 240 -2.44 -2.19 -4.36
CA GLY A 240 -1.49 -1.13 -4.64
C GLY A 240 -0.82 -0.63 -3.37
N VAL A 241 -1.61 -0.07 -2.46
CA VAL A 241 -1.17 0.36 -1.13
C VAL A 241 -2.06 -0.27 -0.07
N PHE A 242 -1.47 -1.03 0.83
CA PHE A 242 -2.18 -1.83 1.80
C PHE A 242 -1.75 -1.53 3.22
N VAL A 243 -2.70 -1.07 4.05
CA VAL A 243 -2.57 -0.91 5.51
C VAL A 243 -3.31 -2.05 6.18
N VAL A 244 -2.57 -3.03 6.71
CA VAL A 244 -3.14 -4.29 7.24
C VAL A 244 -3.35 -4.21 8.75
N SER A 245 -4.12 -5.14 9.30
CA SER A 245 -4.47 -5.22 10.74
C SER A 245 -3.25 -5.11 11.67
N GLY A 246 -3.40 -4.33 12.73
CA GLY A 246 -2.33 -4.02 13.68
C GLY A 246 -1.38 -2.92 13.21
N ALA A 247 -1.57 -2.37 12.01
CA ALA A 247 -0.93 -1.15 11.57
C ALA A 247 -1.82 0.07 11.87
N PHE A 248 -1.18 1.13 12.37
CA PHE A 248 -1.79 2.41 12.72
C PHE A 248 -1.01 3.50 11.98
N ALA A 249 -1.64 4.21 11.06
CA ALA A 249 -1.00 5.30 10.32
C ALA A 249 -1.68 6.64 10.65
N ASP A 250 -0.90 7.62 11.13
CA ASP A 250 -1.46 8.96 11.35
C ASP A 250 -1.85 9.59 10.01
N SER A 251 -1.00 9.41 8.99
CA SER A 251 -1.25 9.95 7.66
C SER A 251 -0.77 9.00 6.56
N VAL A 252 -1.65 8.74 5.59
CA VAL A 252 -1.34 8.08 4.31
C VAL A 252 -1.58 9.07 3.18
N ARG A 253 -0.58 9.26 2.30
CA ARG A 253 -0.67 10.18 1.16
C ARG A 253 -0.16 9.52 -0.11
N ASN A 254 -1.04 9.36 -1.09
CA ASN A 254 -0.64 8.92 -2.43
C ASN A 254 -0.48 10.16 -3.31
N LEU A 255 0.76 10.55 -3.59
CA LEU A 255 1.08 11.74 -4.38
C LEU A 255 1.03 11.47 -5.89
N GLY A 256 1.37 10.24 -6.29
CA GLY A 256 1.28 9.77 -7.66
C GLY A 256 0.14 8.76 -7.86
N PRO A 257 -0.07 8.30 -9.11
CA PRO A 257 -1.11 7.34 -9.45
C PRO A 257 -0.88 6.00 -8.76
N VAL A 258 -1.99 5.35 -8.36
CA VAL A 258 -1.97 3.97 -7.89
C VAL A 258 -2.81 3.14 -8.84
N THR A 259 -2.19 2.13 -9.46
CA THR A 259 -2.83 1.29 -10.48
C THR A 259 -2.61 -0.18 -10.21
N THR A 260 -3.69 -0.96 -10.26
CA THR A 260 -3.64 -2.42 -10.16
C THR A 260 -4.16 -3.09 -11.43
N TYR A 261 -3.58 -4.25 -11.78
CA TYR A 261 -3.87 -4.91 -13.05
C TYR A 261 -4.51 -6.28 -12.91
N GLY A 262 -4.26 -6.99 -11.83
CA GLY A 262 -4.70 -8.37 -11.63
C GLY A 262 -6.12 -8.53 -11.08
N PRO A 263 -6.69 -9.72 -11.20
CA PRO A 263 -7.93 -10.06 -10.48
C PRO A 263 -7.77 -9.94 -8.96
N ASN A 264 -8.81 -9.50 -8.28
CA ASN A 264 -8.86 -9.32 -6.81
C ASN A 264 -7.77 -8.37 -6.26
N ASP A 265 -7.29 -7.45 -7.10
CA ASP A 265 -6.33 -6.44 -6.68
C ASP A 265 -7.07 -5.20 -6.14
N MET A 266 -6.87 -4.90 -4.86
CA MET A 266 -7.40 -3.69 -4.22
C MET A 266 -6.43 -2.54 -4.46
N VAL A 267 -6.88 -1.41 -5.02
CA VAL A 267 -5.94 -0.31 -5.30
C VAL A 267 -5.44 0.31 -4.01
N LEU A 268 -6.36 0.71 -3.14
CA LEU A 268 -6.10 1.16 -1.77
C LEU A 268 -6.92 0.31 -0.81
N ASP A 269 -6.28 -0.33 0.15
CA ASP A 269 -6.94 -1.25 1.07
C ASP A 269 -6.57 -0.95 2.53
N ASN A 270 -7.58 -0.85 3.39
CA ASN A 270 -7.40 -0.61 4.82
C ASN A 270 -8.05 -1.69 5.68
N TRP A 271 -7.25 -2.43 6.41
CA TRP A 271 -7.65 -3.34 7.49
C TRP A 271 -7.23 -2.83 8.87
N GLY A 272 -6.36 -1.81 8.89
CA GLY A 272 -5.81 -1.20 10.10
C GLY A 272 -6.57 0.04 10.54
N ALA A 273 -5.85 1.00 11.08
CA ALA A 273 -6.41 2.29 11.46
C ALA A 273 -5.61 3.43 10.82
N VAL A 274 -6.30 4.35 10.17
CA VAL A 274 -5.71 5.49 9.49
C VAL A 274 -6.40 6.77 9.93
N GLY A 275 -5.64 7.75 10.43
CA GLY A 275 -6.16 9.07 10.74
C GLY A 275 -6.58 9.82 9.48
N HIS A 276 -5.64 10.09 8.59
CA HIS A 276 -5.91 10.82 7.35
C HIS A 276 -5.35 10.07 6.15
N TRP A 277 -6.23 9.71 5.21
CA TRP A 277 -5.83 9.14 3.92
C TRP A 277 -6.14 10.11 2.79
N THR A 278 -5.14 10.53 2.04
CA THR A 278 -5.31 11.42 0.89
C THR A 278 -4.68 10.80 -0.37
N ALA A 279 -5.47 10.65 -1.43
CA ALA A 279 -4.97 10.31 -2.76
C ALA A 279 -5.07 11.55 -3.66
N ASN A 280 -3.94 12.05 -4.15
CA ASN A 280 -3.87 13.27 -4.94
C ASN A 280 -4.01 13.02 -6.45
N ASP A 281 -3.73 11.80 -6.90
CA ASP A 281 -3.76 11.40 -8.30
C ASP A 281 -4.72 10.20 -8.51
N LYS A 282 -4.86 9.75 -9.74
CA LYS A 282 -5.81 8.71 -10.15
C LYS A 282 -5.60 7.39 -9.41
N ILE A 283 -6.72 6.78 -9.08
CA ILE A 283 -6.81 5.41 -8.56
C ILE A 283 -7.45 4.56 -9.63
N THR A 284 -6.73 3.57 -10.16
CA THR A 284 -7.20 2.77 -11.30
C THR A 284 -7.08 1.28 -11.02
N SER A 285 -8.15 0.53 -11.26
CA SER A 285 -8.16 -0.94 -11.23
C SER A 285 -8.60 -1.51 -12.58
N TYR A 286 -7.77 -2.38 -13.15
CA TYR A 286 -8.09 -3.05 -14.42
C TYR A 286 -8.62 -4.46 -14.24
N GLY A 287 -8.27 -5.14 -13.16
CA GLY A 287 -8.61 -6.53 -12.95
C GLY A 287 -10.06 -6.78 -12.51
N PRO A 288 -10.61 -7.97 -12.82
CA PRO A 288 -11.91 -8.40 -12.28
C PRO A 288 -11.93 -8.37 -10.75
N SER A 289 -13.04 -7.97 -10.16
CA SER A 289 -13.25 -7.86 -8.71
C SER A 289 -12.27 -6.92 -7.99
N GLY A 290 -11.54 -6.09 -8.74
CA GLY A 290 -10.68 -5.07 -8.16
C GLY A 290 -11.50 -3.93 -7.53
N ILE A 291 -10.95 -3.26 -6.52
CA ILE A 291 -11.65 -2.18 -5.80
C ILE A 291 -10.74 -0.96 -5.70
N GLY A 292 -11.28 0.22 -6.05
CA GLY A 292 -10.53 1.47 -5.97
C GLY A 292 -10.09 1.79 -4.53
N PHE A 293 -11.04 1.89 -3.61
CA PHE A 293 -10.77 1.97 -2.17
C PHE A 293 -11.67 1.00 -1.42
N VAL A 294 -11.09 0.12 -0.61
CA VAL A 294 -11.85 -0.78 0.24
C VAL A 294 -11.48 -0.60 1.71
N ASN A 295 -12.48 -0.63 2.60
CA ASN A 295 -12.29 -0.52 4.04
C ASN A 295 -12.83 -1.73 4.80
N PHE A 296 -11.98 -2.26 5.67
CA PHE A 296 -12.33 -3.24 6.69
C PHE A 296 -11.97 -2.74 8.11
N GLY A 297 -11.12 -1.72 8.21
CA GLY A 297 -10.65 -1.14 9.46
C GLY A 297 -11.31 0.21 9.78
N THR A 298 -10.55 1.16 10.27
CA THR A 298 -11.03 2.50 10.60
C THR A 298 -10.27 3.56 9.82
N VAL A 299 -11.00 4.51 9.22
CA VAL A 299 -10.42 5.72 8.63
C VAL A 299 -11.16 6.93 9.16
N ASP A 300 -10.44 7.88 9.76
CA ASP A 300 -11.09 9.10 10.25
C ASP A 300 -11.46 10.03 9.09
N VAL A 301 -10.50 10.30 8.19
CA VAL A 301 -10.71 11.17 7.03
C VAL A 301 -10.09 10.54 5.78
N LEU A 302 -10.90 10.33 4.76
CA LEU A 302 -10.50 9.90 3.43
C LEU A 302 -10.76 11.00 2.40
N HIS A 303 -9.75 11.43 1.66
CA HIS A 303 -9.90 12.36 0.54
C HIS A 303 -9.26 11.81 -0.73
N VAL A 304 -10.07 11.52 -1.74
CA VAL A 304 -9.63 11.16 -3.08
C VAL A 304 -9.87 12.33 -4.03
N LYS A 305 -8.80 13.05 -4.36
CA LYS A 305 -8.83 14.33 -5.09
C LYS A 305 -8.82 14.19 -6.62
N ALA A 306 -8.67 12.98 -7.11
CA ALA A 306 -8.76 12.64 -8.53
C ALA A 306 -9.82 11.55 -8.75
N ALA A 307 -9.99 11.08 -9.98
CA ALA A 307 -10.97 10.05 -10.25
C ALA A 307 -10.55 8.68 -9.68
N ILE A 308 -11.54 7.93 -9.20
CA ILE A 308 -11.46 6.47 -9.06
C ILE A 308 -12.06 5.88 -10.33
N GLU A 309 -11.28 5.06 -11.05
CA GLU A 309 -11.75 4.35 -12.26
C GLU A 309 -11.51 2.85 -12.15
N THR A 310 -12.55 2.04 -12.39
CA THR A 310 -12.42 0.58 -12.40
C THR A 310 -12.98 -0.01 -13.69
N PHE A 311 -12.21 -0.92 -14.29
CA PHE A 311 -12.50 -1.50 -15.60
C PHE A 311 -12.87 -2.98 -15.55
N GLY A 312 -12.56 -3.68 -14.47
CA GLY A 312 -12.78 -5.11 -14.32
C GLY A 312 -14.24 -5.47 -14.05
N GLU A 313 -14.69 -6.65 -14.53
CA GLU A 313 -15.98 -7.23 -14.16
C GLU A 313 -16.13 -7.37 -12.63
N GLY A 314 -17.27 -7.01 -12.09
CA GLY A 314 -17.54 -7.10 -10.66
C GLY A 314 -16.69 -6.20 -9.78
N SER A 315 -15.97 -5.23 -10.35
CA SER A 315 -15.16 -4.26 -9.60
C SER A 315 -16.03 -3.28 -8.79
N ARG A 316 -15.37 -2.46 -7.94
CA ARG A 316 -16.05 -1.39 -7.19
C ARG A 316 -15.18 -0.14 -7.15
N GLY A 317 -15.83 1.01 -7.12
CA GLY A 317 -15.11 2.27 -6.89
C GLY A 317 -14.72 2.43 -5.42
N PHE A 318 -15.69 2.51 -4.54
CA PHE A 318 -15.52 2.62 -3.08
C PHE A 318 -16.37 1.59 -2.36
N ASN A 319 -15.79 0.89 -1.38
CA ASN A 319 -16.51 -0.14 -0.64
C ASN A 319 -16.15 -0.17 0.85
N VAL A 320 -17.16 -0.23 1.72
CA VAL A 320 -17.00 -0.44 3.16
C VAL A 320 -17.64 -1.77 3.53
N TYR A 321 -16.77 -2.80 3.74
CA TYR A 321 -17.23 -4.14 4.12
C TYR A 321 -17.38 -4.34 5.62
N THR A 322 -16.43 -3.81 6.39
CA THR A 322 -16.45 -3.82 7.86
C THR A 322 -15.77 -2.54 8.35
N GLY A 323 -15.72 -2.35 9.67
CA GLY A 323 -15.15 -1.15 10.26
C GLY A 323 -15.95 0.11 9.94
N THR A 324 -15.28 1.26 9.87
CA THR A 324 -15.93 2.54 9.61
C THR A 324 -15.05 3.52 8.87
N VAL A 325 -15.67 4.44 8.13
CA VAL A 325 -15.05 5.65 7.58
C VAL A 325 -15.84 6.84 8.10
N HIS A 326 -15.20 7.69 8.91
CA HIS A 326 -15.94 8.80 9.53
C HIS A 326 -16.26 9.92 8.55
N THR A 327 -15.33 10.26 7.66
CA THR A 327 -15.56 11.24 6.59
C THR A 327 -14.86 10.78 5.32
N ALA A 328 -15.58 10.77 4.18
CA ALA A 328 -15.01 10.46 2.87
C ALA A 328 -15.38 11.54 1.85
N GLY A 329 -14.38 12.04 1.13
CA GLY A 329 -14.55 12.97 0.03
C GLY A 329 -13.95 12.43 -1.27
N PHE A 330 -14.72 12.46 -2.36
CA PHE A 330 -14.30 11.98 -3.68
C PHE A 330 -14.51 13.06 -4.73
N GLU A 331 -13.59 13.16 -5.68
CA GLU A 331 -13.76 13.99 -6.86
C GLU A 331 -14.79 13.39 -7.81
N ARG A 332 -14.59 12.13 -8.22
CA ARG A 332 -15.46 11.36 -9.12
C ARG A 332 -15.20 9.87 -8.97
N ILE A 333 -16.24 9.06 -9.17
CA ILE A 333 -16.13 7.59 -9.20
C ILE A 333 -16.75 7.09 -10.50
N VAL A 334 -16.00 6.27 -11.26
CA VAL A 334 -16.44 5.69 -12.53
C VAL A 334 -16.14 4.19 -12.55
N THR A 335 -17.12 3.38 -12.92
CA THR A 335 -16.93 1.94 -13.13
C THR A 335 -17.44 1.53 -14.52
N HIS A 336 -16.68 0.66 -15.22
CA HIS A 336 -16.94 0.42 -16.65
C HIS A 336 -17.57 -0.94 -16.96
N ALA A 337 -17.33 -1.97 -16.17
CA ALA A 337 -17.73 -3.33 -16.52
C ALA A 337 -19.07 -3.78 -15.89
N VAL A 338 -19.59 -4.91 -16.36
CA VAL A 338 -20.79 -5.55 -15.78
C VAL A 338 -20.55 -5.92 -14.33
N GLY A 339 -21.59 -5.79 -13.49
CA GLY A 339 -21.49 -6.07 -12.06
C GLY A 339 -20.62 -5.09 -11.26
N ALA A 340 -20.12 -4.04 -11.88
CA ALA A 340 -19.18 -3.10 -11.27
C ALA A 340 -19.92 -1.94 -10.58
N VAL A 341 -19.99 -1.99 -9.26
CA VAL A 341 -20.71 -1.01 -8.41
C VAL A 341 -19.87 0.23 -8.17
N GLY A 342 -20.48 1.43 -8.25
CA GLY A 342 -19.78 2.69 -7.96
C GLY A 342 -19.38 2.80 -6.49
N VAL A 343 -20.35 2.89 -5.59
CA VAL A 343 -20.18 2.97 -4.14
C VAL A 343 -21.05 1.90 -3.46
N GLN A 344 -20.47 1.11 -2.57
CA GLN A 344 -21.17 0.12 -1.76
C GLN A 344 -20.87 0.31 -0.28
N ILE A 345 -21.92 0.47 0.53
CA ILE A 345 -21.82 0.65 1.98
C ILE A 345 -22.54 -0.50 2.67
N SER A 346 -21.80 -1.31 3.44
CA SER A 346 -22.35 -2.46 4.18
C SER A 346 -22.20 -2.32 5.70
N GLN A 347 -21.58 -1.24 6.18
CA GLN A 347 -21.34 -0.93 7.59
C GLN A 347 -21.49 0.59 7.83
N PRO A 348 -21.54 1.05 9.08
CA PRO A 348 -21.70 2.46 9.38
C PRO A 348 -20.58 3.35 8.80
N VAL A 349 -20.99 4.42 8.14
CA VAL A 349 -20.11 5.53 7.72
C VAL A 349 -20.67 6.84 8.25
N GLY A 350 -19.79 7.84 8.41
CA GLY A 350 -20.21 9.18 8.82
C GLY A 350 -20.74 10.00 7.64
N GLU A 351 -19.86 10.77 7.01
CA GLU A 351 -20.21 11.64 5.89
C GLU A 351 -19.48 11.24 4.61
N ILE A 352 -20.22 11.19 3.51
CA ILE A 352 -19.68 10.97 2.16
C ILE A 352 -20.03 12.18 1.29
N THR A 353 -19.01 12.73 0.62
CA THR A 353 -19.19 13.79 -0.38
C THR A 353 -18.58 13.36 -1.71
N VAL A 354 -19.29 13.57 -2.83
CA VAL A 354 -18.78 13.33 -4.17
C VAL A 354 -19.03 14.58 -5.03
N ARG A 355 -17.94 15.15 -5.56
CA ARG A 355 -18.00 16.47 -6.20
C ARG A 355 -18.56 16.44 -7.61
N ARG A 356 -18.19 15.44 -8.44
CA ARG A 356 -18.57 15.33 -9.85
C ARG A 356 -19.47 14.14 -10.18
N GLY A 357 -19.96 13.43 -9.17
CA GLY A 357 -20.89 12.34 -9.36
C GLY A 357 -20.26 10.95 -9.40
N ILE A 358 -21.16 9.96 -9.50
CA ILE A 358 -20.85 8.53 -9.60
C ILE A 358 -21.49 8.00 -10.86
N GLU A 359 -20.68 7.34 -11.71
CA GLU A 359 -21.12 6.89 -13.02
C GLU A 359 -20.72 5.42 -13.25
N THR A 360 -21.67 4.60 -13.71
CA THR A 360 -21.44 3.19 -14.00
C THR A 360 -21.91 2.85 -15.41
N TYR A 361 -21.10 2.10 -16.16
CA TYR A 361 -21.39 1.76 -17.57
C TYR A 361 -21.88 0.33 -17.74
N GLY A 362 -21.63 -0.58 -16.79
CA GLY A 362 -21.97 -1.98 -16.89
C GLY A 362 -23.43 -2.30 -16.62
N GLY A 363 -23.88 -3.44 -17.13
CA GLY A 363 -25.13 -4.08 -16.73
C GLY A 363 -24.96 -4.99 -15.49
N THR A 364 -25.84 -6.00 -15.37
CA THR A 364 -25.71 -7.04 -14.34
C THR A 364 -24.64 -8.05 -14.74
N GLY A 365 -23.74 -8.39 -13.82
CA GLY A 365 -22.65 -9.33 -14.05
C GLY A 365 -22.16 -10.01 -12.76
N ASP A 366 -21.19 -10.89 -12.92
CA ASP A 366 -20.61 -11.63 -11.80
C ASP A 366 -19.68 -10.74 -10.98
N SER A 367 -19.75 -10.87 -9.68
CA SER A 367 -18.93 -10.10 -8.73
C SER A 367 -18.53 -10.99 -7.57
N LEU A 368 -17.27 -10.98 -7.19
CA LEU A 368 -16.77 -11.70 -6.02
C LEU A 368 -17.08 -10.89 -4.76
N VAL A 369 -17.87 -11.48 -3.87
CA VAL A 369 -18.26 -10.88 -2.58
C VAL A 369 -17.88 -11.83 -1.46
N LYS A 370 -16.86 -11.50 -0.66
CA LYS A 370 -16.40 -12.33 0.48
C LYS A 370 -16.21 -13.81 0.08
N GLY A 371 -15.52 -14.05 -1.03
CA GLY A 371 -15.22 -15.40 -1.51
C GLY A 371 -16.35 -16.11 -2.29
N VAL A 372 -17.51 -15.47 -2.48
CA VAL A 372 -18.64 -16.03 -3.21
C VAL A 372 -18.93 -15.21 -4.46
N VAL A 373 -19.05 -15.86 -5.62
CA VAL A 373 -19.49 -15.21 -6.86
C VAL A 373 -21.01 -15.02 -6.83
N VAL A 374 -21.45 -13.77 -6.96
CA VAL A 374 -22.87 -13.38 -7.01
C VAL A 374 -23.11 -12.49 -8.21
N LYS A 375 -24.33 -12.50 -8.74
CA LYS A 375 -24.72 -11.53 -9.79
C LYS A 375 -25.15 -10.22 -9.14
N LEU A 376 -24.50 -9.14 -9.53
CA LEU A 376 -24.82 -7.78 -9.10
C LEU A 376 -25.09 -6.88 -10.30
N PRO A 377 -26.10 -5.98 -10.21
CA PRO A 377 -26.22 -4.86 -11.12
C PRO A 377 -25.14 -3.81 -10.84
N ALA A 378 -24.67 -3.13 -11.87
CA ALA A 378 -23.66 -2.06 -11.74
C ALA A 378 -24.27 -0.76 -11.20
N VAL A 379 -24.81 -0.78 -10.00
CA VAL A 379 -25.48 0.35 -9.33
C VAL A 379 -24.46 1.45 -9.00
N ALA A 380 -24.84 2.72 -9.19
CA ALA A 380 -23.94 3.83 -8.85
C ALA A 380 -23.76 3.98 -7.32
N LEU A 381 -24.85 3.95 -6.54
CA LEU A 381 -24.82 4.00 -5.07
C LEU A 381 -25.67 2.89 -4.47
N SER A 382 -25.06 2.00 -3.70
CA SER A 382 -25.72 0.89 -3.02
C SER A 382 -25.48 0.92 -1.52
N ILE A 383 -26.53 1.09 -0.72
CA ILE A 383 -26.49 0.95 0.74
C ILE A 383 -27.11 -0.41 1.09
N LYS A 384 -26.26 -1.33 1.51
CA LYS A 384 -26.67 -2.72 1.82
C LYS A 384 -27.31 -2.82 3.20
N PRO A 385 -28.03 -3.92 3.52
CA PRO A 385 -28.50 -4.19 4.88
C PRO A 385 -27.35 -4.09 5.90
N GLY A 386 -27.56 -3.34 6.99
CA GLY A 386 -26.53 -3.04 7.98
C GLY A 386 -25.64 -1.82 7.66
N GLY A 387 -25.65 -1.36 6.40
CA GLY A 387 -25.01 -0.11 6.02
C GLY A 387 -25.81 1.08 6.55
N THR A 388 -25.11 2.04 7.15
CA THR A 388 -25.70 3.32 7.55
C THR A 388 -24.81 4.48 7.17
N ALA A 389 -25.41 5.63 6.87
CA ALA A 389 -24.68 6.87 6.63
C ALA A 389 -25.39 8.05 7.29
N ARG A 390 -24.65 8.89 8.01
CA ARG A 390 -25.18 10.13 8.55
C ARG A 390 -25.53 11.12 7.44
N LYS A 391 -24.65 11.27 6.45
CA LYS A 391 -24.85 12.18 5.34
C LYS A 391 -24.19 11.67 4.08
N ILE A 392 -24.91 11.69 2.97
CA ILE A 392 -24.35 11.49 1.63
C ILE A 392 -24.75 12.70 0.78
N ALA A 393 -23.74 13.43 0.28
CA ALA A 393 -23.93 14.59 -0.59
C ALA A 393 -23.17 14.39 -1.91
N ILE A 394 -23.89 14.32 -3.02
CA ILE A 394 -23.36 14.13 -4.36
C ILE A 394 -23.70 15.37 -5.17
N ALA A 395 -22.72 16.21 -5.47
CA ALA A 395 -22.96 17.47 -6.18
C ALA A 395 -23.23 17.24 -7.68
N GLY A 396 -22.55 16.27 -8.32
CA GLY A 396 -22.94 15.73 -9.61
C GLY A 396 -24.06 14.69 -9.49
N GLY A 397 -24.40 14.00 -10.56
CA GLY A 397 -25.46 13.01 -10.60
C GLY A 397 -25.02 11.60 -10.17
N LEU A 398 -26.02 10.73 -10.03
CA LEU A 398 -25.87 9.27 -10.08
C LEU A 398 -26.31 8.80 -11.46
N ILE A 399 -25.40 8.24 -12.27
CA ILE A 399 -25.71 7.85 -13.64
C ILE A 399 -25.35 6.39 -13.85
N THR A 400 -26.31 5.60 -14.36
CA THR A 400 -26.07 4.22 -14.81
C THR A 400 -26.39 4.11 -16.30
N HIS A 401 -25.47 3.50 -17.07
CA HIS A 401 -25.64 3.27 -18.51
C HIS A 401 -26.04 1.82 -18.82
N GLY A 402 -25.95 0.92 -17.87
CA GLY A 402 -26.33 -0.48 -18.02
C GLY A 402 -27.84 -0.66 -18.19
N ALA A 403 -28.26 -1.54 -19.11
CA ALA A 403 -29.68 -1.85 -19.31
C ALA A 403 -30.31 -2.43 -18.03
N GLY A 404 -31.43 -1.86 -17.58
CA GLY A 404 -32.16 -2.31 -16.40
C GLY A 404 -31.45 -2.12 -15.06
N VAL A 405 -30.47 -1.20 -14.99
CA VAL A 405 -29.72 -0.91 -13.77
C VAL A 405 -30.21 0.39 -13.16
N ASN A 406 -30.71 0.31 -11.93
CA ASN A 406 -31.08 1.48 -11.14
C ASN A 406 -29.81 2.20 -10.62
N PRO A 407 -29.79 3.55 -10.62
CA PRO A 407 -28.62 4.30 -10.12
C PRO A 407 -28.50 4.24 -8.58
N LEU A 408 -29.57 3.97 -7.87
CA LEU A 408 -29.63 3.99 -6.41
C LEU A 408 -30.29 2.71 -5.86
N GLU A 409 -29.67 2.13 -4.84
CA GLU A 409 -30.20 0.99 -4.08
C GLU A 409 -30.07 1.28 -2.58
N LEU A 410 -31.19 1.39 -1.87
CA LEU A 410 -31.24 1.70 -0.44
C LEU A 410 -31.89 0.55 0.34
N HIS A 411 -31.08 -0.31 0.94
CA HIS A 411 -31.51 -1.39 1.86
C HIS A 411 -31.04 -1.15 3.30
N GLY A 412 -30.23 -0.14 3.53
CA GLY A 412 -29.78 0.35 4.81
C GLY A 412 -30.40 1.71 5.15
N GLN A 413 -29.79 2.44 6.06
CA GLN A 413 -30.30 3.72 6.56
C GLN A 413 -29.39 4.87 6.16
N VAL A 414 -29.96 5.96 5.65
CA VAL A 414 -29.25 7.22 5.38
C VAL A 414 -30.04 8.36 6.01
N ASP A 415 -29.44 9.09 6.98
CA ASP A 415 -30.15 10.17 7.67
C ASP A 415 -30.37 11.39 6.76
N SER A 416 -29.37 11.67 5.87
CA SER A 416 -29.50 12.76 4.89
C SER A 416 -28.84 12.34 3.56
N LEU A 417 -29.64 12.31 2.48
CA LEU A 417 -29.19 12.04 1.11
C LEU A 417 -29.51 13.26 0.23
N GLN A 418 -28.49 13.83 -0.39
CA GLN A 418 -28.62 14.93 -1.34
C GLN A 418 -27.88 14.60 -2.63
N ILE A 419 -28.59 14.64 -3.78
CA ILE A 419 -28.06 14.44 -5.12
C ILE A 419 -28.47 15.65 -5.95
N THR A 420 -27.53 16.56 -6.21
CA THR A 420 -27.86 17.88 -6.79
C THR A 420 -28.31 17.79 -8.24
N GLU A 421 -27.64 17.00 -9.08
CA GLU A 421 -28.00 16.82 -10.49
C GLU A 421 -28.94 15.63 -10.73
N GLY A 422 -29.48 15.04 -9.64
CA GLY A 422 -30.43 13.94 -9.71
C GLY A 422 -29.83 12.58 -10.02
N ALA A 423 -30.70 11.60 -10.30
CA ALA A 423 -30.33 10.23 -10.62
C ALA A 423 -30.93 9.84 -11.98
N ALA A 424 -30.13 9.23 -12.86
CA ALA A 424 -30.54 8.86 -14.20
C ALA A 424 -30.10 7.44 -14.57
N ALA A 425 -31.02 6.64 -15.13
CA ALA A 425 -30.75 5.36 -15.77
C ALA A 425 -30.74 5.56 -17.29
N ALA A 426 -29.59 5.89 -17.87
CA ALA A 426 -29.44 6.20 -19.29
C ALA A 426 -29.61 4.96 -20.20
N GLY A 427 -29.46 3.75 -19.64
CA GLY A 427 -29.63 2.48 -20.37
C GLY A 427 -31.08 1.99 -20.51
N GLY A 428 -32.07 2.76 -20.08
CA GLY A 428 -33.50 2.38 -20.05
C GLY A 428 -33.84 1.43 -18.89
N GLY A 429 -35.02 1.61 -18.28
CA GLY A 429 -35.49 0.73 -17.18
C GLY A 429 -35.55 1.39 -15.83
N PHE A 430 -35.82 2.68 -15.79
CA PHE A 430 -36.21 3.37 -14.55
C PHE A 430 -37.74 3.31 -14.41
N ASP A 431 -38.21 2.38 -13.63
CA ASP A 431 -39.57 2.49 -13.08
C ASP A 431 -39.48 3.41 -11.87
N GLY A 432 -39.93 4.65 -12.03
CA GLY A 432 -39.74 5.72 -11.08
C GLY A 432 -40.16 5.36 -9.65
N ILE A 433 -39.43 5.90 -8.69
CA ILE A 433 -39.80 5.96 -7.27
C ILE A 433 -40.85 7.03 -7.12
#